data_bb0e0f0a521a64cb4fd6122bf1795b5a
#
_entry.id   bb0e0f0a521a64cb4fd6122bf1795b5a
#
_cell.length_a   1.000
_cell.length_b   1.000
_cell.length_c   1.000
_cell.angle_alpha   90.00
_cell.angle_beta   90.00
_cell.angle_gamma   90.00
#
_symmetry.space_group_name_H-M   'P 1'
#
loop_
_entity.id
_entity.type
_entity.pdbx_description
1 polymer ?
#
loop_
_entity_poly.entity_id
_entity_poly.type
_entity_poly.pdbx_seq_one_letter_code
_entity_poly.pdbx_strand_id
1 'polypeptide(L)'
;LHYALNDAELAWSAAVAACFIGGAVEFLGGFVGPWMKKKLPRAALLGTVAGIGFIWMATQGVFDVFGDPLIGLPILFVAMVGIFGGYLFPKQIPPLVVAIVGGIIYAFCLGRTTVDFSGIGFYIPNPVNGIQHLINGVAVVAPYLTIVIPVEIYNFIETMDNVEAANAAGDNYSVRETQFADGICTMLSAICGGVVPNTVWLGHAGLKKAKAGVGYALVSGLVLGAAGIFGLFTFLSNMVPPAVCAVTFLWCAIVMVAQAFKDCDKKHYAAVGIAMVPPVADYLYTQITGSVGLAGYMTEVMPSGLAEYNAEVTQMIKDAGVMWNGVPAVKSGAIIIGILLGTMTVFIIDKQLHKVAITAVVGYVLACFGFIHSAGLGFNPTSPFAIGYLIVAVLAIILHQGRKSWFEGPDDFDYV
;
A
#
# COMPACT_ATOMS: atom_id res chain seq x y z
N LEU A 1 17.91 -4.14 7.54
CA LEU A 1 19.09 -3.36 7.96
C LEU A 1 19.71 -3.88 9.26
N HIS A 2 18.94 -4.12 10.32
CA HIS A 2 19.50 -4.60 11.60
C HIS A 2 20.35 -5.86 11.43
N TYR A 3 19.87 -6.86 10.70
CA TYR A 3 20.62 -8.10 10.45
C TYR A 3 21.82 -7.91 9.51
N ALA A 4 21.72 -6.96 8.56
CA ALA A 4 22.82 -6.69 7.63
C ALA A 4 23.96 -5.89 8.28
N LEU A 5 23.63 -5.05 9.28
CA LEU A 5 24.59 -4.16 9.94
C LEU A 5 25.08 -4.72 11.28
N ASN A 6 24.38 -5.70 11.85
CA ASN A 6 24.61 -6.28 13.17
C ASN A 6 24.76 -5.23 14.31
N ASP A 7 24.13 -4.06 14.12
CA ASP A 7 24.15 -2.92 15.01
C ASP A 7 22.77 -2.23 14.97
N ALA A 8 22.05 -2.26 16.06
CA ALA A 8 20.70 -1.73 16.17
C ALA A 8 20.65 -0.20 16.04
N GLU A 9 21.64 0.51 16.61
CA GLU A 9 21.69 1.97 16.57
C GLU A 9 22.01 2.48 15.18
N LEU A 10 22.94 1.81 14.50
CA LEU A 10 23.31 2.11 13.12
C LEU A 10 22.15 1.81 12.17
N ALA A 11 21.46 0.69 12.38
CA ALA A 11 20.28 0.34 11.62
C ALA A 11 19.15 1.35 11.79
N TRP A 12 18.94 1.84 13.02
CA TRP A 12 17.98 2.89 13.29
C TRP A 12 18.37 4.20 12.60
N SER A 13 19.62 4.61 12.69
CA SER A 13 20.15 5.79 12.01
C SER A 13 19.92 5.72 10.50
N ALA A 14 20.20 4.57 9.87
CA ALA A 14 19.92 4.35 8.45
C ALA A 14 18.45 4.44 8.11
N ALA A 15 17.56 3.91 8.98
CA ALA A 15 16.12 3.98 8.79
C ALA A 15 15.58 5.41 8.92
N VAL A 16 16.09 6.21 9.87
CA VAL A 16 15.78 7.64 10.01
C VAL A 16 16.18 8.41 8.75
N ALA A 17 17.39 8.14 8.22
CA ALA A 17 17.85 8.78 6.99
C ALA A 17 17.01 8.37 5.78
N ALA A 18 16.66 7.09 5.66
CA ALA A 18 15.74 6.60 4.61
C ALA A 18 14.37 7.29 4.69
N CYS A 19 13.79 7.39 5.89
CA CYS A 19 12.52 8.06 6.13
C CYS A 19 12.57 9.55 5.72
N PHE A 20 13.66 10.26 6.06
CA PHE A 20 13.84 11.66 5.66
C PHE A 20 13.93 11.80 4.13
N ILE A 21 14.68 10.92 3.46
CA ILE A 21 14.78 10.90 2.00
C ILE A 21 13.42 10.59 1.37
N GLY A 22 12.67 9.66 1.96
CA GLY A 22 11.29 9.35 1.55
C GLY A 22 10.39 10.58 1.60
N GLY A 23 10.38 11.30 2.72
CA GLY A 23 9.64 12.55 2.82
C GLY A 23 10.05 13.62 1.80
N ALA A 24 11.34 13.68 1.44
CA ALA A 24 11.80 14.57 0.39
C ALA A 24 11.30 14.13 -1.00
N VAL A 25 11.28 12.84 -1.30
CA VAL A 25 10.71 12.29 -2.55
C VAL A 25 9.21 12.58 -2.62
N GLU A 26 8.48 12.36 -1.53
CA GLU A 26 7.04 12.66 -1.41
C GLU A 26 6.76 14.15 -1.67
N PHE A 27 7.53 15.04 -1.02
CA PHE A 27 7.43 16.48 -1.24
C PHE A 27 7.69 16.87 -2.69
N LEU A 28 8.75 16.33 -3.32
CA LEU A 28 9.05 16.56 -4.73
C LEU A 28 7.95 15.99 -5.64
N GLY A 29 7.34 14.89 -5.24
CA GLY A 29 6.18 14.30 -5.89
C GLY A 29 5.01 15.28 -6.03
N GLY A 30 4.83 16.21 -5.10
CA GLY A 30 3.81 17.26 -5.15
C GLY A 30 3.89 18.17 -6.40
N PHE A 31 5.03 18.27 -7.04
CA PHE A 31 5.16 18.98 -8.32
C PHE A 31 4.73 18.15 -9.52
N VAL A 32 4.90 16.83 -9.47
CA VAL A 32 4.65 15.89 -10.57
C VAL A 32 3.27 15.25 -10.48
N GLY A 33 2.80 14.94 -9.29
CA GLY A 33 1.55 14.22 -9.02
C GLY A 33 0.31 14.83 -9.69
N PRO A 34 0.07 16.15 -9.63
CA PRO A 34 -1.09 16.76 -10.30
C PRO A 34 -1.08 16.61 -11.82
N TRP A 35 0.11 16.55 -12.43
CA TRP A 35 0.25 16.28 -13.86
C TRP A 35 -0.02 14.81 -14.17
N MET A 36 0.53 13.89 -13.39
CA MET A 36 0.30 12.44 -13.53
C MET A 36 -1.19 12.12 -13.39
N LYS A 37 -1.86 12.62 -12.36
CA LYS A 37 -3.30 12.44 -12.15
C LYS A 37 -4.15 12.82 -13.37
N LYS A 38 -3.79 13.90 -14.08
CA LYS A 38 -4.51 14.35 -15.28
C LYS A 38 -4.30 13.43 -16.50
N LYS A 39 -3.25 12.64 -16.51
CA LYS A 39 -2.88 11.78 -17.65
C LYS A 39 -3.29 10.33 -17.47
N LEU A 40 -3.43 9.89 -16.24
CA LEU A 40 -3.77 8.52 -15.89
C LEU A 40 -5.30 8.33 -15.82
N PRO A 41 -5.84 7.23 -16.40
CA PRO A 41 -7.25 6.92 -16.29
C PRO A 41 -7.65 6.63 -14.85
N ARG A 42 -8.82 7.12 -14.45
CA ARG A 42 -9.37 6.95 -13.10
C ARG A 42 -9.54 5.47 -12.72
N ALA A 43 -9.95 4.61 -13.66
CA ALA A 43 -10.09 3.18 -13.43
C ALA A 43 -8.77 2.49 -13.05
N ALA A 44 -7.64 2.93 -13.62
CA ALA A 44 -6.33 2.40 -13.26
C ALA A 44 -5.92 2.80 -11.84
N LEU A 45 -6.10 4.09 -11.47
CA LEU A 45 -5.76 4.61 -10.14
C LEU A 45 -6.63 3.95 -9.06
N LEU A 46 -7.95 4.04 -9.20
CA LEU A 46 -8.89 3.47 -8.23
C LEU A 46 -8.79 1.94 -8.13
N GLY A 47 -8.53 1.26 -9.24
CA GLY A 47 -8.31 -0.19 -9.25
C GLY A 47 -7.08 -0.59 -8.45
N THR A 48 -5.99 0.13 -8.57
CA THR A 48 -4.75 -0.15 -7.83
C THR A 48 -4.97 0.04 -6.32
N VAL A 49 -5.58 1.15 -5.89
CA VAL A 49 -5.92 1.40 -4.47
C VAL A 49 -6.88 0.34 -3.94
N ALA A 50 -7.91 -0.01 -4.73
CA ALA A 50 -8.85 -1.07 -4.35
C ALA A 50 -8.13 -2.42 -4.19
N GLY A 51 -7.15 -2.71 -5.04
CA GLY A 51 -6.31 -3.91 -4.95
C GLY A 51 -5.50 -3.95 -3.66
N ILE A 52 -4.82 -2.85 -3.31
CA ILE A 52 -4.07 -2.74 -2.06
C ILE A 52 -5.02 -2.93 -0.87
N GLY A 53 -6.11 -2.17 -0.83
CA GLY A 53 -7.09 -2.25 0.24
C GLY A 53 -7.66 -3.66 0.41
N PHE A 54 -8.04 -4.30 -0.69
CA PHE A 54 -8.59 -5.65 -0.65
C PHE A 54 -7.57 -6.69 -0.21
N ILE A 55 -6.36 -6.67 -0.80
CA ILE A 55 -5.35 -7.69 -0.53
C ILE A 55 -4.71 -7.49 0.84
N TRP A 56 -4.33 -6.27 1.22
CA TRP A 56 -3.67 -6.03 2.49
C TRP A 56 -4.67 -5.90 3.66
N MET A 57 -5.68 -5.03 3.53
CA MET A 57 -6.59 -4.76 4.65
C MET A 57 -7.66 -5.84 4.82
N ALA A 58 -8.35 -6.26 3.73
CA ALA A 58 -9.42 -7.23 3.87
C ALA A 58 -8.89 -8.63 4.20
N THR A 59 -7.80 -9.06 3.57
CA THR A 59 -7.21 -10.38 3.81
C THR A 59 -6.67 -10.48 5.23
N GLN A 60 -5.89 -9.48 5.68
CA GLN A 60 -5.42 -9.42 7.05
C GLN A 60 -6.60 -9.37 8.03
N GLY A 61 -7.59 -8.53 7.75
CA GLY A 61 -8.79 -8.42 8.58
C GLY A 61 -9.54 -9.73 8.72
N VAL A 62 -9.69 -10.50 7.64
CA VAL A 62 -10.32 -11.84 7.70
C VAL A 62 -9.47 -12.79 8.55
N PHE A 63 -8.17 -12.82 8.37
CA PHE A 63 -7.29 -13.70 9.13
C PHE A 63 -7.32 -13.39 10.63
N ASP A 64 -7.31 -12.12 11.01
CA ASP A 64 -7.40 -11.70 12.41
C ASP A 64 -8.77 -12.06 13.02
N VAL A 65 -9.87 -11.91 12.27
CA VAL A 65 -11.21 -12.35 12.69
C VAL A 65 -11.27 -13.85 12.96
N PHE A 66 -10.71 -14.64 12.04
CA PHE A 66 -10.70 -16.10 12.19
C PHE A 66 -9.57 -16.61 13.09
N GLY A 67 -8.58 -15.80 13.39
CA GLY A 67 -7.53 -16.06 14.38
C GLY A 67 -8.06 -16.13 15.81
N ASP A 68 -9.07 -15.31 16.14
CA ASP A 68 -9.87 -15.42 17.38
C ASP A 68 -11.37 -15.36 17.05
N PRO A 69 -11.97 -16.48 16.59
CA PRO A 69 -13.33 -16.50 16.09
C PRO A 69 -14.39 -16.21 17.17
N LEU A 70 -14.07 -16.43 18.45
CA LEU A 70 -14.97 -16.09 19.54
C LEU A 70 -15.20 -14.59 19.67
N ILE A 71 -14.17 -13.79 19.39
CA ILE A 71 -14.26 -12.32 19.38
C ILE A 71 -14.63 -11.84 17.98
N GLY A 72 -13.91 -12.29 16.97
CA GLY A 72 -13.99 -11.74 15.63
C GLY A 72 -15.34 -11.94 14.94
N LEU A 73 -15.93 -13.14 15.00
CA LEU A 73 -17.17 -13.42 14.29
C LEU A 73 -18.39 -12.65 14.85
N PRO A 74 -18.62 -12.56 16.17
CA PRO A 74 -19.72 -11.74 16.70
C PRO A 74 -19.59 -10.25 16.34
N ILE A 75 -18.36 -9.71 16.39
CA ILE A 75 -18.10 -8.31 16.08
C ILE A 75 -18.28 -8.05 14.59
N LEU A 76 -17.78 -8.94 13.74
CA LEU A 76 -17.97 -8.88 12.30
C LEU A 76 -19.48 -8.90 11.96
N PHE A 77 -20.24 -9.78 12.58
CA PHE A 77 -21.70 -9.85 12.38
C PHE A 77 -22.38 -8.53 12.75
N VAL A 78 -22.08 -7.97 13.92
CA VAL A 78 -22.64 -6.68 14.37
C VAL A 78 -22.30 -5.55 13.38
N ALA A 79 -21.07 -5.50 12.92
CA ALA A 79 -20.65 -4.53 11.92
C ALA A 79 -21.39 -4.71 10.59
N MET A 80 -21.47 -5.95 10.08
CA MET A 80 -22.17 -6.25 8.82
C MET A 80 -23.65 -5.89 8.87
N VAL A 81 -24.33 -6.25 9.94
CA VAL A 81 -25.76 -5.92 10.13
C VAL A 81 -25.99 -4.42 10.09
N GLY A 82 -25.16 -3.64 10.79
CA GLY A 82 -25.34 -2.20 10.82
C GLY A 82 -24.87 -1.49 9.55
N ILE A 83 -23.73 -1.90 8.98
CA ILE A 83 -23.10 -1.19 7.85
C ILE A 83 -23.73 -1.59 6.52
N PHE A 84 -23.88 -2.89 6.26
CA PHE A 84 -24.42 -3.39 4.99
C PHE A 84 -25.92 -3.60 5.06
N GLY A 85 -26.43 -4.06 6.21
CA GLY A 85 -27.88 -4.23 6.42
C GLY A 85 -28.63 -2.94 6.68
N GLY A 86 -27.94 -1.84 7.02
CA GLY A 86 -28.54 -0.54 7.28
C GLY A 86 -29.36 -0.49 8.59
N TYR A 87 -29.19 -1.46 9.47
CA TYR A 87 -29.88 -1.46 10.76
C TYR A 87 -29.33 -0.35 11.67
N LEU A 88 -30.24 0.40 12.27
CA LEU A 88 -29.89 1.50 13.19
C LEU A 88 -29.78 0.97 14.62
N PHE A 89 -28.70 1.27 15.27
CA PHE A 89 -28.52 1.01 16.69
C PHE A 89 -29.22 2.09 17.54
N PRO A 90 -29.58 1.80 18.81
CA PRO A 90 -30.23 2.77 19.69
C PRO A 90 -29.48 4.11 19.70
N LYS A 91 -30.23 5.21 19.74
CA LYS A 91 -29.71 6.59 19.68
C LYS A 91 -28.88 6.91 18.42
N GLN A 92 -29.06 6.13 17.34
CA GLN A 92 -28.32 6.29 16.07
C GLN A 92 -26.79 6.18 16.24
N ILE A 93 -26.32 5.39 17.22
CA ILE A 93 -24.87 5.14 17.40
C ILE A 93 -24.36 4.46 16.12
N PRO A 94 -23.23 4.94 15.55
CA PRO A 94 -22.64 4.32 14.35
C PRO A 94 -22.31 2.84 14.59
N PRO A 95 -22.66 1.94 13.66
CA PRO A 95 -22.46 0.49 13.82
C PRO A 95 -21.02 0.11 14.14
N LEU A 96 -20.06 0.83 13.55
CA LEU A 96 -18.65 0.60 13.77
C LEU A 96 -18.22 0.90 15.22
N VAL A 97 -18.79 1.96 15.82
CA VAL A 97 -18.54 2.29 17.22
C VAL A 97 -19.09 1.18 18.13
N VAL A 98 -20.29 0.67 17.81
CA VAL A 98 -20.88 -0.46 18.57
C VAL A 98 -20.01 -1.71 18.45
N ALA A 99 -19.51 -2.01 17.24
CA ALA A 99 -18.63 -3.14 16.99
C ALA A 99 -17.31 -3.03 17.75
N ILE A 100 -16.64 -1.88 17.68
CA ILE A 100 -15.34 -1.68 18.33
C ILE A 100 -15.49 -1.65 19.87
N VAL A 101 -16.33 -0.75 20.41
CA VAL A 101 -16.48 -0.60 21.85
C VAL A 101 -17.09 -1.85 22.47
N GLY A 102 -18.14 -2.40 21.84
CA GLY A 102 -18.75 -3.67 22.26
C GLY A 102 -17.75 -4.82 22.19
N GLY A 103 -16.91 -4.85 21.16
CA GLY A 103 -15.86 -5.84 20.98
C GLY A 103 -14.78 -5.77 22.05
N ILE A 104 -14.33 -4.58 22.42
CA ILE A 104 -13.34 -4.40 23.52
C ILE A 104 -13.94 -4.88 24.86
N ILE A 105 -15.19 -4.47 25.15
CA ILE A 105 -15.89 -4.90 26.38
C ILE A 105 -16.05 -6.43 26.40
N TYR A 106 -16.47 -7.01 25.27
CA TYR A 106 -16.68 -8.44 25.16
C TYR A 106 -15.36 -9.21 25.31
N ALA A 107 -14.28 -8.75 24.67
CA ALA A 107 -12.95 -9.34 24.82
C ALA A 107 -12.42 -9.25 26.25
N PHE A 108 -12.69 -8.14 26.93
CA PHE A 108 -12.35 -7.97 28.36
C PHE A 108 -13.11 -8.98 29.23
N CYS A 109 -14.41 -9.15 29.01
CA CYS A 109 -15.22 -10.14 29.73
C CYS A 109 -14.75 -11.59 29.52
N LEU A 110 -14.16 -11.89 28.34
CA LEU A 110 -13.57 -13.19 28.02
C LEU A 110 -12.14 -13.35 28.56
N GLY A 111 -11.56 -12.34 29.21
CA GLY A 111 -10.17 -12.37 29.67
C GLY A 111 -9.13 -12.41 28.54
N ARG A 112 -9.49 -11.90 27.34
CA ARG A 112 -8.63 -11.83 26.16
C ARG A 112 -7.87 -10.52 26.00
N THR A 113 -8.03 -9.60 26.94
CA THR A 113 -7.32 -8.33 26.99
C THR A 113 -6.48 -8.28 28.26
N THR A 114 -5.32 -7.66 28.15
CA THR A 114 -4.45 -7.40 29.29
C THR A 114 -4.32 -5.90 29.49
N VAL A 115 -4.34 -5.47 30.76
CA VAL A 115 -4.12 -4.08 31.12
C VAL A 115 -2.68 -3.94 31.58
N ASP A 116 -1.85 -3.33 30.75
CA ASP A 116 -0.43 -3.12 31.04
C ASP A 116 -0.11 -1.62 31.04
N PHE A 117 0.32 -1.11 32.18
CA PHE A 117 0.70 0.29 32.37
C PHE A 117 2.22 0.48 32.34
N SER A 118 3.02 -0.57 32.08
CA SER A 118 4.49 -0.52 32.16
C SER A 118 5.11 0.46 31.16
N GLY A 119 4.44 0.72 30.06
CA GLY A 119 4.89 1.68 29.03
C GLY A 119 4.49 3.14 29.30
N ILE A 120 3.70 3.42 30.36
CA ILE A 120 3.25 4.78 30.63
C ILE A 120 4.41 5.62 31.18
N GLY A 121 4.67 6.74 30.52
CA GLY A 121 5.73 7.67 30.88
C GLY A 121 5.53 8.98 30.12
N PHE A 122 6.49 9.88 30.24
CA PHE A 122 6.47 11.13 29.53
C PHE A 122 7.63 11.15 28.52
N TYR A 123 7.32 11.02 27.26
CA TYR A 123 8.27 10.90 26.15
C TYR A 123 8.16 12.12 25.27
N ILE A 124 9.13 13.02 25.34
CA ILE A 124 9.18 14.18 24.45
C ILE A 124 10.05 13.82 23.25
N PRO A 125 9.58 14.05 22.02
CA PRO A 125 10.42 13.93 20.83
C PRO A 125 11.71 14.74 21.00
N ASN A 126 12.85 14.13 20.70
CA ASN A 126 14.15 14.79 20.79
C ASN A 126 14.74 15.05 19.41
N PRO A 127 14.51 16.23 18.80
CA PRO A 127 15.03 16.56 17.48
C PRO A 127 16.56 16.55 17.39
N VAL A 128 17.25 16.83 18.51
CA VAL A 128 18.73 16.82 18.51
C VAL A 128 19.25 15.41 18.25
N ASN A 129 18.71 14.41 18.96
CA ASN A 129 19.06 13.01 18.73
C ASN A 129 18.62 12.55 17.34
N GLY A 130 17.41 12.92 16.90
CA GLY A 130 16.93 12.56 15.57
C GLY A 130 17.81 13.13 14.44
N ILE A 131 18.26 14.38 14.54
CA ILE A 131 19.21 14.97 13.60
C ILE A 131 20.55 14.25 13.66
N GLN A 132 21.04 13.85 14.83
CA GLN A 132 22.28 13.09 14.96
C GLN A 132 22.17 11.73 14.26
N HIS A 133 21.06 11.00 14.46
CA HIS A 133 20.78 9.74 13.75
C HIS A 133 20.65 9.96 12.24
N LEU A 134 19.99 11.04 11.80
CA LEU A 134 19.89 11.40 10.39
C LEU A 134 21.29 11.59 9.76
N ILE A 135 22.15 12.38 10.40
CA ILE A 135 23.52 12.65 9.90
C ILE A 135 24.33 11.34 9.85
N ASN A 136 24.30 10.56 10.93
CA ASN A 136 25.01 9.28 11.00
C ASN A 136 24.48 8.26 9.97
N GLY A 137 23.18 8.31 9.69
CA GLY A 137 22.51 7.37 8.81
C GLY A 137 22.72 7.64 7.32
N VAL A 138 23.00 8.88 6.91
CA VAL A 138 23.14 9.24 5.48
C VAL A 138 24.20 8.40 4.77
N ALA A 139 25.38 8.25 5.35
CA ALA A 139 26.43 7.44 4.74
C ALA A 139 26.09 5.95 4.72
N VAL A 140 25.37 5.47 5.74
CA VAL A 140 24.95 4.07 5.87
C VAL A 140 23.83 3.72 4.87
N VAL A 141 22.89 4.63 4.63
CA VAL A 141 21.79 4.39 3.70
C VAL A 141 22.20 4.55 2.23
N ALA A 142 23.30 5.26 1.95
CA ALA A 142 23.74 5.56 0.59
C ALA A 142 23.81 4.33 -0.34
N PRO A 143 24.40 3.18 0.04
CA PRO A 143 24.41 1.97 -0.79
C PRO A 143 23.00 1.39 -1.05
N TYR A 144 22.03 1.69 -0.20
CA TYR A 144 20.65 1.19 -0.27
C TYR A 144 19.70 2.14 -0.99
N LEU A 145 20.15 3.31 -1.45
CA LEU A 145 19.33 4.28 -2.18
C LEU A 145 18.70 3.70 -3.44
N THR A 146 19.35 2.73 -4.06
CA THR A 146 18.81 2.00 -5.22
C THR A 146 17.55 1.20 -4.89
N ILE A 147 17.31 0.91 -3.62
CA ILE A 147 16.09 0.24 -3.12
C ILE A 147 15.14 1.28 -2.51
N VAL A 148 15.66 2.20 -1.69
CA VAL A 148 14.86 3.22 -0.99
C VAL A 148 14.12 4.12 -1.98
N ILE A 149 14.79 4.67 -2.99
CA ILE A 149 14.16 5.62 -3.92
C ILE A 149 12.97 5.01 -4.69
N PRO A 150 13.05 3.79 -5.26
CA PRO A 150 11.87 3.17 -5.88
C PRO A 150 10.70 2.94 -4.91
N VAL A 151 10.99 2.55 -3.67
CA VAL A 151 9.96 2.36 -2.64
C VAL A 151 9.29 3.69 -2.29
N GLU A 152 10.04 4.78 -2.20
CA GLU A 152 9.48 6.09 -1.90
C GLU A 152 8.74 6.72 -3.09
N ILE A 153 9.15 6.42 -4.32
CA ILE A 153 8.35 6.75 -5.51
C ILE A 153 7.03 5.98 -5.52
N TYR A 154 7.05 4.73 -5.05
CA TYR A 154 5.85 3.93 -4.86
C TYR A 154 4.92 4.61 -3.82
N ASN A 155 5.44 5.03 -2.65
CA ASN A 155 4.70 5.74 -1.61
C ASN A 155 4.07 7.04 -2.13
N PHE A 156 4.83 7.84 -2.87
CA PHE A 156 4.34 9.06 -3.53
C PHE A 156 3.15 8.77 -4.48
N ILE A 157 3.22 7.69 -5.26
CA ILE A 157 2.14 7.31 -6.17
C ILE A 157 0.93 6.81 -5.38
N GLU A 158 1.15 6.07 -4.31
CA GLU A 158 0.09 5.60 -3.40
C GLU A 158 -0.66 6.79 -2.77
N THR A 159 0.04 7.81 -2.28
CA THR A 159 -0.56 9.04 -1.77
C THR A 159 -1.45 9.72 -2.83
N MET A 160 -0.98 9.81 -4.07
CA MET A 160 -1.77 10.36 -5.17
C MET A 160 -3.05 9.55 -5.42
N ASP A 161 -2.96 8.23 -5.41
CA ASP A 161 -4.07 7.31 -5.61
C ASP A 161 -5.08 7.40 -4.45
N ASN A 162 -4.60 7.50 -3.21
CA ASN A 162 -5.45 7.68 -2.02
C ASN A 162 -6.20 9.01 -2.04
N VAL A 163 -5.57 10.08 -2.52
CA VAL A 163 -6.25 11.36 -2.77
C VAL A 163 -7.33 11.22 -3.86
N GLU A 164 -7.09 10.42 -4.91
CA GLU A 164 -8.12 10.16 -5.91
C GLU A 164 -9.29 9.35 -5.35
N ALA A 165 -9.02 8.37 -4.48
CA ALA A 165 -10.05 7.63 -3.79
C ALA A 165 -10.89 8.53 -2.86
N ALA A 166 -10.28 9.49 -2.17
CA ALA A 166 -11.00 10.50 -1.39
C ALA A 166 -11.86 11.43 -2.26
N ASN A 167 -11.33 11.86 -3.41
CA ASN A 167 -12.07 12.67 -4.38
C ASN A 167 -13.27 11.89 -4.95
N ALA A 168 -13.11 10.60 -5.21
CA ALA A 168 -14.19 9.71 -5.62
C ALA A 168 -15.28 9.59 -4.53
N ALA A 169 -14.89 9.62 -3.26
CA ALA A 169 -15.83 9.64 -2.14
C ALA A 169 -16.52 11.00 -1.92
N GLY A 170 -16.17 12.03 -2.69
CA GLY A 170 -16.79 13.35 -2.69
C GLY A 170 -16.07 14.43 -1.89
N ASP A 171 -14.84 14.16 -1.42
CA ASP A 171 -13.99 15.14 -0.75
C ASP A 171 -12.81 15.54 -1.65
N ASN A 172 -12.93 16.71 -2.27
CA ASN A 172 -11.93 17.19 -3.24
C ASN A 172 -10.70 17.76 -2.53
N TYR A 173 -9.65 16.94 -2.44
CA TYR A 173 -8.34 17.36 -1.97
C TYR A 173 -7.38 17.64 -3.14
N SER A 174 -6.49 18.59 -2.93
CA SER A 174 -5.42 18.91 -3.87
C SER A 174 -4.27 17.90 -3.71
N VAL A 175 -3.96 17.14 -4.75
CA VAL A 175 -2.82 16.21 -4.74
C VAL A 175 -1.53 16.90 -4.33
N ARG A 176 -1.28 18.13 -4.85
CA ARG A 176 -0.07 18.90 -4.56
C ARG A 176 0.05 19.23 -3.08
N GLU A 177 -1.00 19.80 -2.50
CA GLU A 177 -0.98 20.24 -1.10
C GLU A 177 -0.90 19.06 -0.15
N THR A 178 -1.59 17.96 -0.48
CA THR A 178 -1.56 16.74 0.30
C THR A 178 -0.15 16.14 0.30
N GLN A 179 0.49 16.03 -0.85
CA GLN A 179 1.86 15.49 -0.94
C GLN A 179 2.90 16.39 -0.28
N PHE A 180 2.73 17.71 -0.36
CA PHE A 180 3.59 18.63 0.39
C PHE A 180 3.44 18.45 1.90
N ALA A 181 2.20 18.34 2.39
CA ALA A 181 1.94 18.11 3.81
C ALA A 181 2.50 16.76 4.27
N ASP A 182 2.29 15.71 3.48
CA ASP A 182 2.75 14.36 3.76
C ASP A 182 4.28 14.28 3.80
N GLY A 183 4.96 14.80 2.79
CA GLY A 183 6.42 14.86 2.73
C GLY A 183 7.03 15.69 3.87
N ILE A 184 6.44 16.85 4.20
CA ILE A 184 6.91 17.68 5.33
C ILE A 184 6.71 16.95 6.66
N CYS A 185 5.55 16.32 6.89
CA CYS A 185 5.28 15.57 8.10
C CYS A 185 6.23 14.37 8.25
N THR A 186 6.51 13.66 7.16
CA THR A 186 7.49 12.56 7.13
C THR A 186 8.89 13.04 7.49
N MET A 187 9.36 14.15 6.89
CA MET A 187 10.67 14.73 7.22
C MET A 187 10.74 15.20 8.68
N LEU A 188 9.68 15.82 9.19
CA LEU A 188 9.61 16.24 10.61
C LEU A 188 9.61 15.03 11.55
N SER A 189 8.89 13.94 11.19
CA SER A 189 8.93 12.68 11.93
C SER A 189 10.36 12.12 11.99
N ALA A 190 11.06 12.08 10.86
CA ALA A 190 12.45 11.62 10.80
C ALA A 190 13.39 12.49 11.65
N ILE A 191 13.23 13.82 11.63
CA ILE A 191 13.99 14.73 12.49
C ILE A 191 13.74 14.44 13.99
N CYS A 192 12.58 13.91 14.33
CA CYS A 192 12.27 13.46 15.69
C CYS A 192 12.67 12.00 15.98
N GLY A 193 13.35 11.32 15.04
CA GLY A 193 13.78 9.93 15.18
C GLY A 193 12.80 8.90 14.64
N GLY A 194 11.75 9.32 13.94
CA GLY A 194 10.80 8.42 13.28
C GLY A 194 11.43 7.70 12.08
N VAL A 195 11.03 6.45 11.89
CA VAL A 195 11.61 5.56 10.88
C VAL A 195 10.58 5.09 9.84
N VAL A 196 9.33 5.47 10.02
CA VAL A 196 8.23 5.08 9.12
C VAL A 196 7.75 6.34 8.39
N PRO A 197 7.77 6.35 7.04
CA PRO A 197 7.20 7.45 6.29
C PRO A 197 5.69 7.52 6.54
N ASN A 198 5.18 8.74 6.53
CA ASN A 198 3.75 9.00 6.60
C ASN A 198 3.12 8.74 5.22
N THR A 199 1.85 8.42 5.19
CA THR A 199 1.08 8.34 3.94
C THR A 199 -0.39 8.67 4.21
N VAL A 200 -1.08 9.10 3.18
CA VAL A 200 -2.51 9.45 3.25
C VAL A 200 -3.33 8.20 3.51
N TRP A 201 -4.25 8.30 4.47
CA TRP A 201 -5.11 7.19 4.86
C TRP A 201 -6.00 6.70 3.70
N LEU A 202 -5.76 5.48 3.25
CA LEU A 202 -6.47 4.87 2.13
C LEU A 202 -7.94 4.52 2.46
N GLY A 203 -8.29 4.32 3.73
CA GLY A 203 -9.64 3.99 4.19
C GLY A 203 -10.60 5.19 4.29
N HIS A 204 -10.25 6.38 3.79
CA HIS A 204 -11.06 7.60 3.86
C HIS A 204 -12.49 7.39 3.31
N ALA A 205 -12.63 6.75 2.16
CA ALA A 205 -13.93 6.46 1.53
C ALA A 205 -14.86 5.65 2.46
N GLY A 206 -14.30 4.71 3.22
CA GLY A 206 -15.03 3.94 4.22
C GLY A 206 -15.53 4.81 5.36
N LEU A 207 -14.65 5.61 5.96
CA LEU A 207 -15.02 6.52 7.06
C LEU A 207 -16.06 7.56 6.62
N LYS A 208 -15.93 8.08 5.39
CA LYS A 208 -16.92 8.98 4.80
C LYS A 208 -18.29 8.31 4.68
N LYS A 209 -18.37 7.06 4.25
CA LYS A 209 -19.60 6.28 4.19
C LYS A 209 -20.20 6.05 5.59
N ALA A 210 -19.37 5.94 6.62
CA ALA A 210 -19.78 5.91 8.03
C ALA A 210 -20.23 7.27 8.56
N LYS A 211 -20.31 8.30 7.71
CA LYS A 211 -20.66 9.70 8.06
C LYS A 211 -19.65 10.37 9.00
N ALA A 212 -18.40 9.93 9.01
CA ALA A 212 -17.34 10.65 9.70
C ALA A 212 -17.07 11.99 8.97
N GLY A 213 -17.02 13.08 9.71
CA GLY A 213 -16.63 14.38 9.18
C GLY A 213 -15.10 14.53 9.17
N VAL A 214 -14.56 15.53 8.46
CA VAL A 214 -13.10 15.81 8.36
C VAL A 214 -12.39 15.94 9.71
N GLY A 215 -13.12 16.26 10.78
CA GLY A 215 -12.58 16.34 12.14
C GLY A 215 -12.02 15.01 12.67
N TYR A 216 -12.35 13.87 12.08
CA TYR A 216 -11.79 12.58 12.53
C TYR A 216 -10.26 12.55 12.43
N ALA A 217 -9.70 13.13 11.37
CA ALA A 217 -8.25 13.17 11.17
C ALA A 217 -7.55 14.00 12.27
N LEU A 218 -8.13 15.17 12.61
CA LEU A 218 -7.61 16.01 13.69
C LEU A 218 -7.67 15.28 15.04
N VAL A 219 -8.82 14.69 15.37
CA VAL A 219 -9.01 13.96 16.64
C VAL A 219 -8.06 12.77 16.71
N SER A 220 -7.94 11.97 15.63
CA SER A 220 -7.01 10.85 15.55
C SER A 220 -5.57 11.31 15.75
N GLY A 221 -5.14 12.38 15.08
CA GLY A 221 -3.80 12.94 15.22
C GLY A 221 -3.51 13.41 16.65
N LEU A 222 -4.46 14.07 17.29
CA LEU A 222 -4.31 14.52 18.71
C LEU A 222 -4.25 13.32 19.67
N VAL A 223 -5.10 12.32 19.48
CA VAL A 223 -5.12 11.10 20.32
C VAL A 223 -3.83 10.31 20.16
N LEU A 224 -3.39 10.08 18.91
CA LEU A 224 -2.14 9.37 18.62
C LEU A 224 -0.91 10.15 19.11
N GLY A 225 -0.89 11.46 18.93
CA GLY A 225 0.16 12.32 19.46
C GLY A 225 0.24 12.28 20.99
N ALA A 226 -0.90 12.37 21.67
CA ALA A 226 -0.98 12.19 23.11
C ALA A 226 -0.54 10.78 23.55
N ALA A 227 -0.99 9.74 22.83
CA ALA A 227 -0.59 8.37 23.12
C ALA A 227 0.93 8.18 22.99
N GLY A 228 1.56 8.82 22.00
CA GLY A 228 3.03 8.82 21.84
C GLY A 228 3.73 9.52 23.02
N ILE A 229 3.29 10.75 23.34
CA ILE A 229 3.89 11.55 24.43
C ILE A 229 3.75 10.86 25.79
N PHE A 230 2.62 10.22 26.05
CA PHE A 230 2.35 9.54 27.32
C PHE A 230 2.68 8.05 27.34
N GLY A 231 3.23 7.49 26.24
CA GLY A 231 3.63 6.08 26.16
C GLY A 231 2.44 5.10 26.21
N LEU A 232 1.26 5.51 25.70
CA LEU A 232 0.03 4.73 25.81
C LEU A 232 -0.10 3.63 24.76
N PHE A 233 0.83 3.52 23.80
CA PHE A 233 0.70 2.54 22.72
C PHE A 233 0.70 1.09 23.23
N THR A 234 1.56 0.74 24.18
CA THR A 234 1.57 -0.59 24.79
C THR A 234 0.23 -0.89 25.48
N PHE A 235 -0.30 0.06 26.24
CA PHE A 235 -1.62 -0.07 26.87
C PHE A 235 -2.72 -0.28 25.82
N LEU A 236 -2.77 0.55 24.76
CA LEU A 236 -3.79 0.46 23.73
C LEU A 236 -3.71 -0.85 22.94
N SER A 237 -2.50 -1.31 22.58
CA SER A 237 -2.31 -2.55 21.83
C SER A 237 -2.71 -3.80 22.63
N ASN A 238 -2.53 -3.78 23.94
CA ASN A 238 -2.93 -4.87 24.81
C ASN A 238 -4.44 -4.85 25.15
N MET A 239 -5.05 -3.66 25.12
CA MET A 239 -6.47 -3.50 25.41
C MET A 239 -7.38 -3.80 24.22
N VAL A 240 -6.91 -3.55 22.99
CA VAL A 240 -7.70 -3.72 21.77
C VAL A 240 -7.18 -4.94 21.00
N PRO A 241 -7.87 -6.11 21.06
CA PRO A 241 -7.45 -7.28 20.33
C PRO A 241 -7.43 -7.04 18.81
N PRO A 242 -6.51 -7.66 18.06
CA PRO A 242 -6.46 -7.55 16.59
C PRO A 242 -7.79 -7.86 15.90
N ALA A 243 -8.50 -8.90 16.36
CA ALA A 243 -9.82 -9.29 15.84
C ALA A 243 -10.89 -8.18 15.94
N VAL A 244 -10.77 -7.26 16.89
CA VAL A 244 -11.67 -6.09 17.03
C VAL A 244 -11.33 -5.02 15.99
N CYS A 245 -10.04 -4.70 15.83
CA CYS A 245 -9.59 -3.73 14.83
C CYS A 245 -9.81 -4.23 13.39
N ALA A 246 -9.63 -5.52 13.17
CA ALA A 246 -9.74 -6.20 11.90
C ALA A 246 -11.05 -5.93 11.16
N VAL A 247 -12.16 -5.85 11.89
CA VAL A 247 -13.49 -5.57 11.33
C VAL A 247 -13.54 -4.19 10.65
N THR A 248 -12.84 -3.20 11.20
CA THR A 248 -12.76 -1.87 10.60
C THR A 248 -11.99 -1.90 9.28
N PHE A 249 -10.84 -2.57 9.27
CA PHE A 249 -10.00 -2.70 8.07
C PHE A 249 -10.74 -3.46 6.97
N LEU A 250 -11.35 -4.58 7.30
CA LEU A 250 -12.14 -5.37 6.37
C LEU A 250 -13.27 -4.53 5.74
N TRP A 251 -14.00 -3.78 6.55
CA TRP A 251 -15.06 -2.91 6.05
C TRP A 251 -14.53 -1.80 5.14
N CYS A 252 -13.50 -1.09 5.55
CA CYS A 252 -12.89 -0.03 4.73
C CYS A 252 -12.46 -0.58 3.36
N ALA A 253 -11.81 -1.74 3.33
CA ALA A 253 -11.38 -2.39 2.12
C ALA A 253 -12.54 -2.72 1.16
N ILE A 254 -13.62 -3.31 1.68
CA ILE A 254 -14.81 -3.62 0.87
C ILE A 254 -15.45 -2.36 0.30
N VAL A 255 -15.51 -1.28 1.09
CA VAL A 255 -16.03 0.01 0.60
C VAL A 255 -15.15 0.59 -0.50
N MET A 256 -13.82 0.49 -0.38
CA MET A 256 -12.89 0.96 -1.39
C MET A 256 -13.06 0.21 -2.72
N VAL A 257 -13.18 -1.12 -2.68
CA VAL A 257 -13.46 -1.92 -3.87
C VAL A 257 -14.78 -1.51 -4.52
N ALA A 258 -15.85 -1.41 -3.72
CA ALA A 258 -17.16 -0.99 -4.22
C ALA A 258 -17.10 0.42 -4.84
N GLN A 259 -16.34 1.34 -4.24
CA GLN A 259 -16.17 2.71 -4.72
C GLN A 259 -15.41 2.74 -6.05
N ALA A 260 -14.35 1.92 -6.19
CA ALA A 260 -13.56 1.86 -7.42
C ALA A 260 -14.43 1.47 -8.64
N PHE A 261 -15.31 0.50 -8.48
CA PHE A 261 -16.25 0.13 -9.56
C PHE A 261 -17.35 1.16 -9.76
N LYS A 262 -17.88 1.75 -8.68
CA LYS A 262 -18.97 2.73 -8.77
C LYS A 262 -18.58 4.01 -9.51
N ASP A 263 -17.34 4.47 -9.33
CA ASP A 263 -16.86 5.75 -9.84
C ASP A 263 -16.13 5.65 -11.19
N CYS A 264 -16.18 4.46 -11.80
CA CYS A 264 -15.68 4.23 -13.14
C CYS A 264 -16.81 3.90 -14.09
N ASP A 265 -16.63 4.20 -15.37
CA ASP A 265 -17.54 3.76 -16.41
C ASP A 265 -17.62 2.23 -16.44
N LYS A 266 -18.80 1.66 -16.62
CA LYS A 266 -18.99 0.20 -16.65
C LYS A 266 -18.07 -0.49 -17.62
N LYS A 267 -17.87 0.09 -18.82
CA LYS A 267 -16.94 -0.44 -19.83
C LYS A 267 -15.50 -0.58 -19.33
N HIS A 268 -15.10 0.15 -18.30
CA HIS A 268 -13.75 0.10 -17.72
C HIS A 268 -13.60 -0.83 -16.51
N TYR A 269 -14.63 -1.61 -16.16
CA TYR A 269 -14.57 -2.53 -15.00
C TYR A 269 -13.46 -3.57 -15.12
N ALA A 270 -13.17 -4.06 -16.35
CA ALA A 270 -12.05 -4.96 -16.57
C ALA A 270 -10.70 -4.29 -16.24
N ALA A 271 -10.55 -2.99 -16.53
CA ALA A 271 -9.34 -2.25 -16.21
C ALA A 271 -9.16 -2.09 -14.70
N VAL A 272 -10.26 -1.85 -13.95
CA VAL A 272 -10.24 -1.86 -12.48
C VAL A 272 -9.78 -3.23 -11.97
N GLY A 273 -10.38 -4.32 -12.46
CA GLY A 273 -10.03 -5.69 -12.05
C GLY A 273 -8.57 -6.02 -12.34
N ILE A 274 -8.04 -5.69 -13.52
CA ILE A 274 -6.64 -5.93 -13.90
C ILE A 274 -5.67 -5.13 -13.02
N ALA A 275 -6.00 -3.88 -12.70
CA ALA A 275 -5.17 -3.04 -11.84
C ALA A 275 -5.10 -3.55 -10.39
N MET A 276 -6.10 -4.31 -9.93
CA MET A 276 -6.13 -4.93 -8.60
C MET A 276 -5.18 -6.15 -8.45
N VAL A 277 -4.73 -6.75 -9.56
CA VAL A 277 -3.98 -8.02 -9.52
C VAL A 277 -2.54 -7.88 -8.98
N PRO A 278 -1.71 -6.90 -9.41
CA PRO A 278 -0.31 -6.82 -8.99
C PRO A 278 -0.08 -6.76 -7.47
N PRO A 279 -0.89 -6.08 -6.65
CA PRO A 279 -0.78 -6.12 -5.18
C PRO A 279 -0.83 -7.52 -4.56
N VAL A 280 -1.44 -8.52 -5.24
CA VAL A 280 -1.41 -9.92 -4.80
C VAL A 280 0.01 -10.46 -4.73
N ALA A 281 0.83 -10.14 -5.74
CA ALA A 281 2.21 -10.59 -5.79
C ALA A 281 3.06 -9.95 -4.67
N ASP A 282 2.81 -8.69 -4.36
CA ASP A 282 3.47 -7.98 -3.27
C ASP A 282 3.13 -8.61 -1.91
N TYR A 283 1.85 -8.88 -1.66
CA TYR A 283 1.38 -9.53 -0.45
C TYR A 283 1.97 -10.95 -0.30
N LEU A 284 1.86 -11.78 -1.33
CA LEU A 284 2.41 -13.15 -1.33
C LEU A 284 3.91 -13.16 -1.08
N TYR A 285 4.64 -12.30 -1.79
CA TYR A 285 6.08 -12.17 -1.61
C TYR A 285 6.42 -11.83 -0.15
N THR A 286 5.76 -10.82 0.41
CA THR A 286 6.02 -10.34 1.77
C THR A 286 5.70 -11.41 2.82
N GLN A 287 4.57 -12.11 2.69
CA GLN A 287 4.17 -13.16 3.64
C GLN A 287 5.13 -14.36 3.59
N ILE A 288 5.48 -14.81 2.39
CA ILE A 288 6.34 -15.99 2.23
C ILE A 288 7.77 -15.66 2.64
N THR A 289 8.35 -14.57 2.15
CA THR A 289 9.74 -14.20 2.47
C THR A 289 9.91 -13.80 3.93
N GLY A 290 8.91 -13.15 4.53
CA GLY A 290 8.91 -12.84 5.96
C GLY A 290 8.98 -14.11 6.81
N SER A 291 8.16 -15.11 6.50
CA SER A 291 8.14 -16.37 7.22
C SER A 291 9.44 -17.18 7.05
N VAL A 292 9.95 -17.25 5.82
CA VAL A 292 11.19 -17.98 5.52
C VAL A 292 12.41 -17.25 6.07
N GLY A 293 12.44 -15.92 6.00
CA GLY A 293 13.50 -15.10 6.59
C GLY A 293 13.60 -15.29 8.10
N LEU A 294 12.46 -15.35 8.79
CA LEU A 294 12.41 -15.64 10.22
C LEU A 294 12.89 -17.07 10.54
N ALA A 295 12.48 -18.06 9.74
CA ALA A 295 12.91 -19.43 9.91
C ALA A 295 14.43 -19.58 9.67
N GLY A 296 14.98 -18.96 8.66
CA GLY A 296 16.41 -18.95 8.38
C GLY A 296 17.24 -18.31 9.49
N TYR A 297 16.73 -17.22 10.08
CA TYR A 297 17.35 -16.57 11.22
C TYR A 297 17.35 -17.46 12.48
N MET A 298 16.24 -18.13 12.76
CA MET A 298 16.12 -18.99 13.95
C MET A 298 16.96 -20.28 13.87
N THR A 299 17.39 -20.69 12.66
CA THR A 299 18.18 -21.90 12.46
C THR A 299 19.71 -21.65 12.34
N GLU A 300 20.16 -20.40 12.55
CA GLU A 300 21.56 -19.97 12.39
C GLU A 300 22.18 -20.31 11.02
N VAL A 301 21.37 -20.73 10.07
CA VAL A 301 21.79 -21.05 8.70
C VAL A 301 21.60 -19.81 7.83
N MET A 302 22.32 -18.75 8.10
CA MET A 302 22.56 -17.71 7.08
C MET A 302 23.83 -18.09 6.33
N PRO A 303 23.73 -18.62 5.09
CA PRO A 303 24.90 -18.82 4.26
C PRO A 303 25.59 -17.48 3.99
N SER A 304 26.84 -17.53 3.64
CA SER A 304 27.79 -16.44 3.47
C SER A 304 27.43 -15.36 2.44
N GLY A 305 26.17 -15.28 1.97
CA GLY A 305 25.72 -14.24 1.05
C GLY A 305 24.19 -14.20 0.90
N LEU A 306 23.64 -12.99 0.99
CA LEU A 306 22.20 -12.73 0.79
C LEU A 306 21.69 -13.21 -0.59
N ALA A 307 22.56 -13.25 -1.60
CA ALA A 307 22.24 -13.69 -2.95
C ALA A 307 22.08 -15.21 -3.06
N GLU A 308 22.96 -15.99 -2.43
CA GLU A 308 22.87 -17.46 -2.36
C GLU A 308 21.63 -17.90 -1.57
N TYR A 309 21.41 -17.31 -0.40
CA TYR A 309 20.21 -17.54 0.40
C TYR A 309 18.93 -17.28 -0.39
N ASN A 310 18.85 -16.19 -1.15
CA ASN A 310 17.69 -15.87 -1.98
C ASN A 310 17.47 -16.90 -3.11
N ALA A 311 18.54 -17.46 -3.69
CA ALA A 311 18.43 -18.47 -4.74
C ALA A 311 17.95 -19.82 -4.19
N GLU A 312 18.48 -20.27 -3.06
CA GLU A 312 18.07 -21.50 -2.39
C GLU A 312 16.63 -21.43 -1.90
N VAL A 313 16.26 -20.34 -1.24
CA VAL A 313 14.88 -20.10 -0.78
C VAL A 313 13.91 -20.06 -1.95
N THR A 314 14.27 -19.40 -3.04
CA THR A 314 13.47 -19.38 -4.26
C THR A 314 13.26 -20.79 -4.81
N GLN A 315 14.28 -21.63 -4.81
CA GLN A 315 14.18 -23.01 -5.27
C GLN A 315 13.30 -23.84 -4.34
N MET A 316 13.49 -23.73 -3.03
CA MET A 316 12.66 -24.43 -2.03
C MET A 316 11.17 -24.08 -2.16
N ILE A 317 10.85 -22.80 -2.39
CA ILE A 317 9.47 -22.35 -2.59
C ILE A 317 8.87 -22.97 -3.86
N LYS A 318 9.63 -23.06 -4.94
CA LYS A 318 9.22 -23.72 -6.19
C LYS A 318 9.04 -25.21 -6.03
N ASP A 319 9.97 -25.87 -5.36
CA ASP A 319 9.92 -27.31 -5.09
C ASP A 319 8.74 -27.70 -4.19
N ALA A 320 8.30 -26.79 -3.32
CA ALA A 320 7.08 -26.90 -2.55
C ALA A 320 5.79 -26.71 -3.39
N GLY A 321 5.90 -26.49 -4.70
CA GLY A 321 4.76 -26.34 -5.62
C GLY A 321 4.12 -24.95 -5.62
N VAL A 322 4.76 -23.94 -5.01
CA VAL A 322 4.27 -22.57 -5.02
C VAL A 322 4.54 -21.93 -6.39
N MET A 323 3.55 -21.29 -6.98
CA MET A 323 3.68 -20.55 -8.24
C MET A 323 4.51 -19.26 -8.01
N TRP A 324 5.84 -19.43 -7.88
CA TRP A 324 6.75 -18.34 -7.53
C TRP A 324 7.29 -17.57 -8.74
N ASN A 325 7.19 -18.18 -9.93
CA ASN A 325 7.69 -17.53 -11.16
C ASN A 325 6.93 -16.23 -11.43
N GLY A 326 7.65 -15.13 -11.52
CA GLY A 326 7.08 -13.82 -11.76
C GLY A 326 6.67 -13.04 -10.49
N VAL A 327 6.42 -13.70 -9.36
CA VAL A 327 6.03 -13.02 -8.11
C VAL A 327 7.03 -11.95 -7.69
N PRO A 328 8.36 -12.23 -7.61
CA PRO A 328 9.34 -11.20 -7.26
C PRO A 328 9.40 -10.03 -8.25
N ALA A 329 9.18 -10.32 -9.53
CA ALA A 329 9.21 -9.29 -10.57
C ALA A 329 7.96 -8.39 -10.52
N VAL A 330 6.78 -8.93 -10.25
CA VAL A 330 5.54 -8.15 -10.12
C VAL A 330 5.51 -7.39 -8.79
N LYS A 331 5.99 -7.98 -7.70
CA LYS A 331 6.13 -7.32 -6.40
C LYS A 331 6.96 -6.03 -6.52
N SER A 332 8.04 -6.08 -7.28
CA SER A 332 8.91 -4.92 -7.49
C SER A 332 8.22 -3.88 -8.38
N GLY A 333 7.53 -2.94 -7.76
CA GLY A 333 6.74 -1.90 -8.39
C GLY A 333 5.26 -2.25 -8.62
N ALA A 334 4.65 -3.07 -7.77
CA ALA A 334 3.28 -3.59 -7.94
C ALA A 334 2.24 -2.50 -8.22
N ILE A 335 2.27 -1.36 -7.51
CA ILE A 335 1.37 -0.21 -7.76
C ILE A 335 1.56 0.33 -9.19
N ILE A 336 2.81 0.59 -9.57
CA ILE A 336 3.12 1.15 -10.88
C ILE A 336 2.69 0.18 -11.98
N ILE A 337 2.94 -1.12 -11.79
CA ILE A 337 2.52 -2.17 -12.72
C ILE A 337 0.99 -2.23 -12.81
N GLY A 338 0.28 -2.11 -11.69
CA GLY A 338 -1.18 -2.04 -11.66
C GLY A 338 -1.72 -0.87 -12.45
N ILE A 339 -1.14 0.32 -12.26
CA ILE A 339 -1.49 1.53 -13.01
C ILE A 339 -1.19 1.36 -14.49
N LEU A 340 -0.02 0.82 -14.86
CA LEU A 340 0.33 0.59 -16.28
C LEU A 340 -0.63 -0.38 -16.95
N LEU A 341 -0.90 -1.53 -16.34
CA LEU A 341 -1.81 -2.54 -16.88
C LEU A 341 -3.24 -2.01 -16.96
N GLY A 342 -3.73 -1.37 -15.91
CA GLY A 342 -5.05 -0.73 -15.90
C GLY A 342 -5.17 0.36 -16.96
N THR A 343 -4.15 1.21 -17.10
CA THR A 343 -4.11 2.28 -18.11
C THR A 343 -4.10 1.72 -19.53
N MET A 344 -3.27 0.70 -19.80
CA MET A 344 -3.27 0.04 -21.11
C MET A 344 -4.63 -0.58 -21.41
N THR A 345 -5.27 -1.22 -20.43
CA THR A 345 -6.58 -1.84 -20.59
C THR A 345 -7.66 -0.79 -20.90
N VAL A 346 -7.70 0.35 -20.18
CA VAL A 346 -8.62 1.45 -20.52
C VAL A 346 -8.41 1.91 -21.95
N PHE A 347 -7.17 2.13 -22.37
CA PHE A 347 -6.88 2.59 -23.74
C PHE A 347 -7.17 1.54 -24.82
N ILE A 348 -7.07 0.25 -24.49
CA ILE A 348 -7.50 -0.84 -25.38
C ILE A 348 -9.02 -0.80 -25.55
N ILE A 349 -9.77 -0.72 -24.45
CA ILE A 349 -11.23 -0.64 -24.44
C ILE A 349 -11.71 0.57 -25.24
N ASP A 350 -11.07 1.72 -25.04
CA ASP A 350 -11.38 2.97 -25.75
C ASP A 350 -10.82 2.99 -27.18
N LYS A 351 -10.25 1.87 -27.68
CA LYS A 351 -9.66 1.75 -29.03
C LYS A 351 -8.56 2.78 -29.32
N GLN A 352 -7.85 3.24 -28.28
CA GLN A 352 -6.80 4.26 -28.35
C GLN A 352 -5.40 3.62 -28.37
N LEU A 353 -5.14 2.71 -29.32
CA LEU A 353 -3.92 1.90 -29.37
C LEU A 353 -2.62 2.72 -29.41
N HIS A 354 -2.64 3.93 -29.97
CA HIS A 354 -1.48 4.82 -29.91
C HIS A 354 -1.11 5.20 -28.47
N LYS A 355 -2.10 5.34 -27.56
CA LYS A 355 -1.85 5.60 -26.15
C LYS A 355 -1.36 4.35 -25.41
N VAL A 356 -1.81 3.15 -25.86
CA VAL A 356 -1.26 1.89 -25.36
C VAL A 356 0.24 1.81 -25.68
N ALA A 357 0.64 2.18 -26.91
CA ALA A 357 2.05 2.21 -27.29
C ALA A 357 2.85 3.19 -26.41
N ILE A 358 2.34 4.40 -26.15
CA ILE A 358 2.99 5.37 -25.25
C ILE A 358 3.12 4.80 -23.83
N THR A 359 2.06 4.20 -23.29
CA THR A 359 2.08 3.59 -21.96
C THR A 359 3.08 2.44 -21.88
N ALA A 360 3.17 1.61 -22.91
CA ALA A 360 4.16 0.54 -22.99
C ALA A 360 5.60 1.07 -23.08
N VAL A 361 5.84 2.18 -23.81
CA VAL A 361 7.15 2.86 -23.81
C VAL A 361 7.49 3.39 -22.43
N VAL A 362 6.53 3.94 -21.68
CA VAL A 362 6.75 4.33 -20.27
C VAL A 362 7.13 3.11 -19.43
N GLY A 363 6.42 1.99 -19.57
CA GLY A 363 6.77 0.72 -18.91
C GLY A 363 8.17 0.22 -19.28
N TYR A 364 8.56 0.31 -20.56
CA TYR A 364 9.92 0.01 -21.02
C TYR A 364 10.96 0.86 -20.28
N VAL A 365 10.79 2.18 -20.25
CA VAL A 365 11.72 3.09 -19.58
C VAL A 365 11.82 2.76 -18.09
N LEU A 366 10.70 2.59 -17.41
CA LEU A 366 10.68 2.25 -15.97
C LEU A 366 11.38 0.92 -15.69
N ALA A 367 11.17 -0.10 -16.54
CA ALA A 367 11.85 -1.38 -16.43
C ALA A 367 13.37 -1.29 -16.72
N CYS A 368 13.78 -0.46 -17.71
CA CYS A 368 15.18 -0.23 -18.02
C CYS A 368 15.96 0.34 -16.84
N PHE A 369 15.35 1.24 -16.07
CA PHE A 369 15.99 1.87 -14.93
C PHE A 369 15.74 1.13 -13.60
N GLY A 370 15.01 0.02 -13.62
CA GLY A 370 14.77 -0.82 -12.45
C GLY A 370 13.72 -0.27 -11.47
N PHE A 371 12.88 0.68 -11.88
CA PHE A 371 11.75 1.13 -11.07
C PHE A 371 10.64 0.09 -10.94
N ILE A 372 10.54 -0.83 -11.91
CA ILE A 372 9.64 -1.97 -11.91
C ILE A 372 10.40 -3.22 -12.33
N HIS A 373 9.93 -4.38 -11.89
CA HIS A 373 10.46 -5.71 -12.24
C HIS A 373 11.94 -5.94 -11.81
N SER A 374 12.46 -5.14 -10.90
CA SER A 374 13.84 -5.23 -10.41
C SER A 374 13.88 -5.08 -8.90
N ALA A 375 14.87 -5.67 -8.25
CA ALA A 375 15.11 -5.53 -6.82
C ALA A 375 15.69 -4.15 -6.42
N GLY A 376 16.14 -3.36 -7.39
CA GLY A 376 16.68 -2.02 -7.15
C GLY A 376 16.99 -1.29 -8.45
N LEU A 377 17.36 -0.01 -8.33
CA LEU A 377 17.70 0.83 -9.48
C LEU A 377 18.96 0.29 -10.19
N GLY A 378 18.88 0.27 -11.51
CA GLY A 378 19.99 -0.14 -12.37
C GLY A 378 19.59 0.01 -13.82
N PHE A 379 20.54 0.26 -14.71
CA PHE A 379 20.25 0.41 -16.13
C PHE A 379 20.43 -0.92 -16.87
N ASN A 380 19.31 -1.55 -17.24
CA ASN A 380 19.29 -2.79 -18.01
C ASN A 380 18.24 -2.74 -19.13
N PRO A 381 18.55 -2.16 -20.30
CA PRO A 381 17.61 -2.03 -21.42
C PRO A 381 17.31 -3.36 -22.11
N THR A 382 18.09 -4.40 -21.85
CA THR A 382 17.94 -5.75 -22.41
C THR A 382 17.23 -6.71 -21.47
N SER A 383 16.67 -6.22 -20.34
CA SER A 383 15.90 -7.08 -19.45
C SER A 383 14.70 -7.68 -20.20
N PRO A 384 14.31 -8.94 -19.93
CA PRO A 384 13.14 -9.55 -20.59
C PRO A 384 11.86 -8.73 -20.43
N PHE A 385 11.70 -8.05 -19.29
CA PHE A 385 10.54 -7.18 -19.04
C PHE A 385 10.58 -5.91 -19.88
N ALA A 386 11.74 -5.25 -19.97
CA ALA A 386 11.90 -4.09 -20.82
C ALA A 386 11.61 -4.45 -22.29
N ILE A 387 12.23 -5.51 -22.80
CA ILE A 387 11.98 -6.00 -24.16
C ILE A 387 10.49 -6.34 -24.34
N GLY A 388 9.84 -6.98 -23.37
CA GLY A 388 8.41 -7.29 -23.40
C GLY A 388 7.54 -6.04 -23.60
N TYR A 389 7.77 -4.97 -22.83
CA TYR A 389 7.06 -3.70 -23.01
C TYR A 389 7.34 -3.06 -24.38
N LEU A 390 8.57 -3.15 -24.87
CA LEU A 390 8.93 -2.63 -26.21
C LEU A 390 8.17 -3.39 -27.31
N ILE A 391 8.09 -4.71 -27.20
CA ILE A 391 7.29 -5.54 -28.13
C ILE A 391 5.83 -5.13 -28.07
N VAL A 392 5.25 -4.93 -26.89
CA VAL A 392 3.86 -4.44 -26.73
C VAL A 392 3.68 -3.08 -27.40
N ALA A 393 4.64 -2.16 -27.25
CA ALA A 393 4.58 -0.85 -27.91
C ALA A 393 4.57 -0.98 -29.43
N VAL A 394 5.44 -1.83 -30.00
CA VAL A 394 5.50 -2.09 -31.46
C VAL A 394 4.21 -2.73 -31.95
N LEU A 395 3.71 -3.75 -31.25
CA LEU A 395 2.44 -4.40 -31.60
C LEU A 395 1.28 -3.42 -31.56
N ALA A 396 1.21 -2.56 -30.53
CA ALA A 396 0.16 -1.55 -30.44
C ALA A 396 0.21 -0.54 -31.60
N ILE A 397 1.40 -0.17 -32.08
CA ILE A 397 1.56 0.70 -33.28
C ILE A 397 1.10 -0.03 -34.54
N ILE A 398 1.52 -1.29 -34.74
CA ILE A 398 1.12 -2.10 -35.91
C ILE A 398 -0.40 -2.23 -35.92
N LEU A 399 -1.02 -2.60 -34.81
CA LEU A 399 -2.47 -2.71 -34.69
C LEU A 399 -3.18 -1.37 -34.91
N HIS A 400 -2.60 -0.27 -34.44
CA HIS A 400 -3.15 1.06 -34.67
C HIS A 400 -3.16 1.44 -36.16
N GLN A 401 -2.08 1.14 -36.86
CA GLN A 401 -1.98 1.41 -38.30
C GLN A 401 -2.88 0.47 -39.13
N GLY A 402 -2.94 -0.81 -38.74
CA GLY A 402 -3.76 -1.83 -39.42
C GLY A 402 -5.26 -1.80 -39.09
N ARG A 403 -5.68 -0.97 -38.11
CA ARG A 403 -7.04 -0.96 -37.53
C ARG A 403 -8.14 -0.86 -38.63
N LYS A 404 -7.93 -0.04 -39.64
CA LYS A 404 -8.92 0.16 -40.70
C LYS A 404 -9.04 -1.00 -41.70
N SER A 405 -8.03 -1.85 -41.80
CA SER A 405 -7.99 -2.91 -42.80
C SER A 405 -8.06 -4.32 -42.22
N TRP A 406 -7.66 -4.53 -40.97
CA TRP A 406 -7.52 -5.88 -40.40
C TRP A 406 -8.35 -6.15 -39.16
N PHE A 407 -8.76 -5.09 -38.40
CA PHE A 407 -9.30 -5.22 -37.04
C PHE A 407 -10.53 -4.37 -36.82
N GLU A 408 -11.43 -4.25 -37.75
CA GLU A 408 -12.74 -3.61 -37.52
C GLU A 408 -13.59 -4.55 -36.67
N GLY A 409 -13.52 -4.37 -35.33
CA GLY A 409 -14.50 -4.93 -34.43
C GLY A 409 -15.72 -4.00 -34.29
N PRO A 410 -16.85 -4.49 -33.81
CA PRO A 410 -18.03 -3.66 -33.55
C PRO A 410 -17.69 -2.51 -32.58
N ASP A 411 -18.27 -1.34 -32.84
CA ASP A 411 -18.01 -0.15 -32.03
C ASP A 411 -18.59 -0.25 -30.63
N ASP A 412 -19.58 -1.12 -30.45
CA ASP A 412 -20.39 -1.38 -29.27
C ASP A 412 -20.09 -2.75 -28.62
N PHE A 413 -18.87 -3.28 -28.80
CA PHE A 413 -18.48 -4.54 -28.17
C PHE A 413 -18.56 -4.42 -26.66
N ASP A 414 -19.55 -5.10 -26.06
CA ASP A 414 -19.74 -5.23 -24.62
C ASP A 414 -19.22 -6.60 -24.19
N TYR A 415 -18.26 -6.61 -23.26
CA TYR A 415 -17.63 -7.83 -22.73
C TYR A 415 -18.04 -8.10 -21.28
N VAL A 416 -18.97 -7.27 -20.71
CA VAL A 416 -19.47 -7.40 -19.32
C VAL A 416 -20.98 -7.55 -19.31
#